data_51d02440e87aac9b7d67eba487a3194f
#
_entry.id   51d02440e87aac9b7d67eba487a3194f
#
_cell.length_a   1.000
_cell.length_b   1.000
_cell.length_c   1.000
_cell.angle_alpha   90.00
_cell.angle_beta   90.00
_cell.angle_gamma   90.00
#
_symmetry.space_group_name_H-M   'P 1'
#
loop_
_entity.id
_entity.type
_entity.pdbx_description
1 polymer ?
#
loop_
_entity_poly.entity_id
_entity_poly.type
_entity_poly.pdbx_seq_one_letter_code
_entity_poly.pdbx_strand_id
1 'polypeptide(L)'
;MGLIKAALGSAGGVLADQWKEYFYCESMPADVLMTKAHKKVSGRSSNKHGSENIISNGSVIAVNDGQCMLIVEQGKVVDVCAEPGEYTYDTSSEPSIFCGGLGNGVKAAFQQVGKRFTFGGEPPKDQRVYFVNTKELVGNKYGTPNPVPFRVVDANIGLDMDITIKCFGEYSYQIANPVLFYTNVCGNVEQDYTREEIDGQLKSELMTALQPAFAKISEMGIRYSALPGHTQELSDVLNKVLSDKWDDLRGIRIVSLGVSSVKASQEDEAMIKELQRNAVFRNPTMAAAQMVGAQASAMQSAASNEKTGPAMAFAAMNMAANVGGANAQNLFSMGQQQQPVPQAQPVQPAAPAPQAEWTCSCGAVNRGKFCSECGSPRPAGPWTCSCGTVNT
;
A
#
# COMPACT_ATOMS: atom_id res chain seq x y z
N MET A 1 8.49 -25.39 68.63
CA MET A 1 9.54 -24.81 67.72
C MET A 1 9.01 -24.33 66.38
N GLY A 2 7.78 -24.62 65.99
CA GLY A 2 7.20 -24.20 64.68
C GLY A 2 6.82 -22.71 64.62
N LEU A 3 6.23 -22.14 65.68
CA LEU A 3 5.76 -20.74 65.67
C LEU A 3 6.90 -19.71 65.58
N ILE A 4 8.04 -19.97 66.22
CA ILE A 4 9.21 -19.08 66.15
C ILE A 4 9.85 -19.13 64.76
N LYS A 5 9.90 -20.31 64.10
CA LYS A 5 10.34 -20.43 62.72
C LYS A 5 9.39 -19.74 61.75
N ALA A 6 8.09 -19.85 61.99
CA ALA A 6 7.09 -19.18 61.17
C ALA A 6 7.15 -17.65 61.32
N ALA A 7 7.31 -17.15 62.55
CA ALA A 7 7.45 -15.72 62.82
C ALA A 7 8.76 -15.13 62.27
N LEU A 8 9.89 -15.83 62.39
CA LEU A 8 11.15 -15.44 61.79
C LEU A 8 11.13 -15.54 60.24
N GLY A 9 10.43 -16.52 59.71
CA GLY A 9 10.26 -16.65 58.24
C GLY A 9 9.37 -15.54 57.68
N SER A 10 8.27 -15.19 58.36
CA SER A 10 7.39 -14.09 57.92
C SER A 10 8.05 -12.71 58.08
N ALA A 11 8.79 -12.48 59.17
CA ALA A 11 9.55 -11.24 59.36
C ALA A 11 10.69 -11.10 58.33
N GLY A 12 11.35 -12.20 58.00
CA GLY A 12 12.38 -12.23 56.94
C GLY A 12 11.81 -11.96 55.57
N GLY A 13 10.62 -12.47 55.24
CA GLY A 13 9.92 -12.18 53.96
C GLY A 13 9.51 -10.72 53.87
N VAL A 14 8.89 -10.15 54.88
CA VAL A 14 8.46 -8.74 54.92
C VAL A 14 9.63 -7.77 54.81
N LEU A 15 10.76 -8.07 55.49
CA LEU A 15 11.98 -7.27 55.37
C LEU A 15 12.63 -7.43 53.99
N ALA A 16 12.57 -8.60 53.38
CA ALA A 16 13.09 -8.85 52.02
C ALA A 16 12.29 -8.08 50.97
N ASP A 17 10.99 -7.98 51.12
CA ASP A 17 10.09 -7.24 50.21
C ASP A 17 10.23 -5.70 50.30
N GLN A 18 10.95 -5.18 51.30
CA GLN A 18 11.27 -3.74 51.46
C GLN A 18 12.61 -3.34 50.84
N TRP A 19 13.38 -4.29 50.26
CA TRP A 19 14.65 -3.98 49.64
C TRP A 19 14.44 -3.38 48.24
N LYS A 20 15.14 -2.29 47.93
CA LYS A 20 15.15 -1.68 46.62
C LYS A 20 15.75 -2.64 45.61
N GLU A 21 15.01 -2.94 44.60
CA GLU A 21 15.37 -3.87 43.54
C GLU A 21 15.64 -3.13 42.22
N TYR A 22 16.33 -3.77 41.32
CA TYR A 22 16.58 -3.24 39.95
C TYR A 22 15.97 -4.21 38.96
N PHE A 23 14.96 -3.70 38.22
CA PHE A 23 14.27 -4.46 37.17
C PHE A 23 14.77 -4.02 35.80
N TYR A 24 15.03 -4.97 34.95
CA TYR A 24 15.53 -4.71 33.59
C TYR A 24 15.21 -5.85 32.63
N CYS A 25 15.33 -5.55 31.33
CA CYS A 25 15.41 -6.51 30.26
C CYS A 25 16.67 -6.17 29.45
N GLU A 26 17.69 -7.04 29.44
CA GLU A 26 18.99 -6.74 28.78
C GLU A 26 18.84 -6.54 27.28
N SER A 27 18.28 -7.52 26.62
CA SER A 27 18.00 -7.47 25.19
C SER A 27 16.71 -8.22 24.90
N MET A 28 15.90 -7.66 24.01
CA MET A 28 14.71 -8.32 23.53
C MET A 28 14.99 -8.76 22.07
N PRO A 29 15.23 -10.05 21.82
CA PRO A 29 15.42 -10.57 20.47
C PRO A 29 14.14 -10.40 19.64
N ALA A 30 14.25 -10.46 18.31
CA ALA A 30 13.14 -10.19 17.40
C ALA A 30 12.01 -11.23 17.47
N ASP A 31 12.23 -12.37 18.05
CA ASP A 31 11.26 -13.44 18.27
C ASP A 31 10.45 -13.27 19.56
N VAL A 32 10.91 -12.44 20.50
CA VAL A 32 10.21 -12.16 21.75
C VAL A 32 9.39 -10.86 21.60
N LEU A 33 8.09 -10.95 21.82
CA LEU A 33 7.15 -9.84 21.77
C LEU A 33 6.91 -9.19 23.12
N MET A 34 6.91 -10.00 24.18
CA MET A 34 6.80 -9.53 25.56
C MET A 34 7.56 -10.47 26.49
N THR A 35 8.18 -9.90 27.51
CA THR A 35 8.89 -10.66 28.55
C THR A 35 8.62 -10.08 29.93
N LYS A 36 8.66 -10.92 30.95
CA LYS A 36 8.67 -10.48 32.34
C LYS A 36 10.04 -9.90 32.69
N ALA A 37 10.08 -8.81 33.43
CA ALA A 37 11.32 -8.18 33.88
C ALA A 37 12.17 -9.12 34.73
N HIS A 38 13.48 -9.05 34.53
CA HIS A 38 14.44 -9.72 35.40
C HIS A 38 14.86 -8.82 36.54
N LYS A 39 14.94 -9.41 37.77
CA LYS A 39 15.53 -8.74 38.91
C LYS A 39 17.05 -8.89 38.86
N LYS A 40 17.79 -7.79 39.06
CA LYS A 40 19.26 -7.85 39.15
C LYS A 40 19.66 -8.44 40.47
N VAL A 41 20.06 -9.69 40.49
CA VAL A 41 20.61 -10.36 41.69
C VAL A 41 22.13 -10.24 41.64
N SER A 42 22.73 -9.36 42.44
CA SER A 42 24.18 -9.28 42.57
C SER A 42 24.62 -10.17 43.75
N GLY A 43 25.85 -10.70 43.70
CA GLY A 43 26.39 -11.54 44.79
C GLY A 43 26.48 -10.88 46.19
N ARG A 44 26.21 -9.57 46.26
CA ARG A 44 26.11 -8.76 47.48
C ARG A 44 24.69 -8.45 47.89
N SER A 45 23.69 -8.58 47.00
CA SER A 45 22.30 -8.43 47.32
C SER A 45 21.73 -9.79 47.69
N SER A 46 21.49 -10.00 48.95
CA SER A 46 21.05 -11.29 49.48
C SER A 46 19.55 -11.44 49.57
N ASN A 47 18.75 -10.68 48.77
CA ASN A 47 17.30 -10.83 48.74
C ASN A 47 16.87 -12.06 47.97
N LYS A 48 17.24 -13.26 48.44
CA LYS A 48 16.85 -14.54 47.90
C LYS A 48 15.45 -15.00 48.33
N HIS A 49 14.79 -14.24 49.17
CA HIS A 49 13.50 -14.59 49.82
C HIS A 49 12.38 -13.62 49.48
N GLY A 50 12.64 -12.53 48.73
CA GLY A 50 11.62 -11.62 48.26
C GLY A 50 10.70 -12.30 47.22
N SER A 51 9.41 -11.96 47.29
CA SER A 51 8.44 -12.41 46.29
C SER A 51 8.82 -11.85 44.91
N GLU A 52 8.78 -12.69 43.89
CA GLU A 52 9.02 -12.23 42.51
C GLU A 52 7.96 -11.25 42.02
N ASN A 53 6.79 -11.25 42.65
CA ASN A 53 5.62 -10.48 42.24
C ASN A 53 5.34 -9.28 43.18
N ILE A 54 6.37 -8.73 43.80
CA ILE A 54 6.27 -7.49 44.63
C ILE A 54 7.36 -6.54 44.12
N ILE A 55 6.97 -5.29 43.89
CA ILE A 55 7.87 -4.19 43.58
C ILE A 55 7.99 -3.30 44.82
N SER A 56 9.17 -3.29 45.43
CA SER A 56 9.42 -2.45 46.61
C SER A 56 9.45 -0.97 46.22
N ASN A 57 8.92 -0.11 47.10
CA ASN A 57 8.99 1.34 46.91
C ASN A 57 10.45 1.81 46.80
N GLY A 58 10.74 2.63 45.79
CA GLY A 58 12.09 3.11 45.48
C GLY A 58 12.92 2.13 44.66
N SER A 59 12.35 1.00 44.21
CA SER A 59 12.99 0.13 43.20
C SER A 59 13.17 0.86 41.90
N VAL A 60 14.22 0.51 41.16
CA VAL A 60 14.56 1.12 39.87
C VAL A 60 14.15 0.19 38.75
N ILE A 61 13.55 0.74 37.68
CA ILE A 61 13.18 0.04 36.46
C ILE A 61 13.90 0.70 35.31
N ALA A 62 14.74 -0.06 34.58
CA ALA A 62 15.44 0.44 33.41
C ALA A 62 14.68 0.07 32.13
N VAL A 63 14.37 1.07 31.32
CA VAL A 63 13.72 0.93 30.00
C VAL A 63 14.75 1.23 28.92
N ASN A 64 14.93 0.30 27.99
CA ASN A 64 15.83 0.46 26.86
C ASN A 64 15.08 0.93 25.61
N ASP A 65 15.82 1.45 24.62
CA ASP A 65 15.27 1.77 23.31
C ASP A 65 14.54 0.58 22.68
N GLY A 66 13.36 0.84 22.12
CA GLY A 66 12.55 -0.19 21.49
C GLY A 66 11.83 -1.12 22.46
N GLN A 67 11.75 -0.74 23.73
CA GLN A 67 10.98 -1.43 24.75
C GLN A 67 9.92 -0.51 25.34
N CYS A 68 8.78 -1.08 25.72
CA CYS A 68 7.78 -0.40 26.53
C CYS A 68 7.60 -1.18 27.83
N MET A 69 7.83 -0.53 28.95
CA MET A 69 7.57 -1.08 30.28
C MET A 69 6.08 -0.98 30.62
N LEU A 70 5.55 -2.06 31.16
CA LEU A 70 4.22 -2.11 31.77
C LEU A 70 4.35 -2.55 33.22
N ILE A 71 3.77 -1.79 34.15
CA ILE A 71 3.58 -2.25 35.52
C ILE A 71 2.15 -2.75 35.66
N VAL A 72 2.01 -3.96 36.12
CA VAL A 72 0.73 -4.66 36.28
C VAL A 72 0.50 -4.97 37.75
N GLU A 73 -0.61 -4.49 38.30
CA GLU A 73 -1.08 -4.83 39.63
C GLU A 73 -2.37 -5.64 39.54
N GLN A 74 -2.37 -6.82 40.16
CA GLN A 74 -3.53 -7.71 40.16
C GLN A 74 -4.13 -7.94 38.77
N GLY A 75 -3.26 -8.12 37.78
CA GLY A 75 -3.66 -8.34 36.37
C GLY A 75 -4.05 -7.07 35.60
N LYS A 76 -3.96 -5.89 36.21
CA LYS A 76 -4.31 -4.61 35.60
C LYS A 76 -3.08 -3.76 35.36
N VAL A 77 -2.95 -3.20 34.16
CA VAL A 77 -1.88 -2.24 33.83
C VAL A 77 -2.12 -0.94 34.63
N VAL A 78 -1.16 -0.56 35.48
CA VAL A 78 -1.21 0.65 36.32
C VAL A 78 -0.22 1.72 35.86
N ASP A 79 0.93 1.34 35.27
CA ASP A 79 1.91 2.26 34.69
C ASP A 79 2.41 1.81 33.34
N VAL A 80 2.73 2.77 32.48
CA VAL A 80 3.27 2.55 31.14
C VAL A 80 4.40 3.51 30.86
N CYS A 81 5.56 3.01 30.45
CA CYS A 81 6.68 3.85 30.05
C CYS A 81 7.38 3.28 28.82
N ALA A 82 7.46 4.08 27.75
CA ALA A 82 8.19 3.77 26.50
C ALA A 82 9.36 4.72 26.26
N GLU A 83 9.67 5.61 27.20
CA GLU A 83 10.82 6.48 27.12
C GLU A 83 12.03 5.75 27.71
N PRO A 84 13.17 5.69 26.98
CA PRO A 84 14.38 5.08 27.51
C PRO A 84 14.90 5.83 28.73
N GLY A 85 15.31 5.08 29.77
CA GLY A 85 15.82 5.67 30.99
C GLY A 85 15.67 4.77 32.20
N GLU A 86 16.10 5.28 33.36
CA GLU A 86 15.92 4.63 34.65
C GLU A 86 14.84 5.36 35.44
N TYR A 87 13.82 4.63 35.89
CA TYR A 87 12.67 5.15 36.60
C TYR A 87 12.60 4.55 37.99
N THR A 88 12.34 5.40 39.00
CA THR A 88 12.15 4.96 40.36
C THR A 88 10.68 4.71 40.60
N TYR A 89 10.32 3.50 41.03
CA TYR A 89 8.96 3.16 41.42
C TYR A 89 8.60 3.80 42.73
N ASP A 90 7.55 4.62 42.74
CA ASP A 90 7.03 5.29 43.92
C ASP A 90 5.55 4.99 44.11
N THR A 91 5.23 4.25 45.19
CA THR A 91 3.86 3.85 45.52
C THR A 91 2.98 5.03 45.99
N SER A 92 3.57 6.19 46.29
CA SER A 92 2.86 7.39 46.71
C SER A 92 2.43 8.27 45.54
N SER A 93 2.99 8.05 44.34
CA SER A 93 2.65 8.79 43.16
C SER A 93 1.40 8.24 42.48
N GLU A 94 0.66 9.10 41.77
CA GLU A 94 -0.45 8.67 40.93
C GLU A 94 0.08 7.86 39.74
N PRO A 95 -0.72 6.89 39.23
CA PRO A 95 -0.36 6.15 38.02
C PRO A 95 0.05 7.07 36.86
N SER A 96 1.20 6.81 36.26
CA SER A 96 1.79 7.70 35.26
C SER A 96 1.84 7.01 33.88
N ILE A 97 1.74 7.81 32.82
CA ILE A 97 1.81 7.36 31.47
C ILE A 97 2.89 8.15 30.76
N PHE A 98 4.03 7.49 30.49
CA PHE A 98 5.11 8.02 29.68
C PHE A 98 5.11 7.31 28.34
N CYS A 99 4.38 7.84 27.36
CA CYS A 99 4.16 7.17 26.08
C CYS A 99 5.37 7.24 25.12
N GLY A 100 6.34 8.09 25.38
CA GLY A 100 7.47 8.28 24.47
C GLY A 100 6.98 8.58 23.06
N GLY A 101 7.49 7.82 22.09
CA GLY A 101 7.08 7.87 20.68
C GLY A 101 5.76 7.14 20.36
N LEU A 102 5.15 6.47 21.33
CA LEU A 102 3.88 5.78 21.15
C LEU A 102 2.72 6.79 21.14
N GLY A 103 1.88 6.74 20.12
CA GLY A 103 0.83 7.73 19.85
C GLY A 103 -0.26 7.84 20.95
N ASN A 104 -1.18 8.77 20.76
CA ASN A 104 -2.27 9.06 21.72
C ASN A 104 -3.21 7.87 22.01
N GLY A 105 -3.21 6.84 21.16
CA GLY A 105 -4.01 5.62 21.35
C GLY A 105 -3.65 4.85 22.63
N VAL A 106 -2.37 4.86 23.04
CA VAL A 106 -1.93 4.23 24.29
C VAL A 106 -2.54 4.91 25.51
N LYS A 107 -2.60 6.26 25.52
CA LYS A 107 -3.25 7.02 26.59
C LYS A 107 -4.74 6.71 26.71
N ALA A 108 -5.43 6.63 25.57
CA ALA A 108 -6.85 6.31 25.54
C ALA A 108 -7.12 4.88 26.03
N ALA A 109 -6.33 3.90 25.57
CA ALA A 109 -6.43 2.51 26.00
C ALA A 109 -6.18 2.37 27.52
N PHE A 110 -5.15 3.02 28.03
CA PHE A 110 -4.85 3.03 29.45
C PHE A 110 -5.98 3.63 30.29
N GLN A 111 -6.53 4.78 29.89
CA GLN A 111 -7.65 5.42 30.58
C GLN A 111 -8.91 4.57 30.56
N GLN A 112 -9.16 3.83 29.49
CA GLN A 112 -10.29 2.93 29.37
C GLN A 112 -10.16 1.71 30.27
N VAL A 113 -8.97 1.12 30.36
CA VAL A 113 -8.66 -0.01 31.27
C VAL A 113 -8.66 0.47 32.72
N GLY A 114 -8.15 1.69 33.00
CA GLY A 114 -8.06 2.29 34.31
C GLY A 114 -9.42 2.53 35.02
N LYS A 115 -10.47 2.78 34.27
CA LYS A 115 -11.79 3.18 34.80
C LYS A 115 -12.67 2.05 35.35
N ARG A 116 -12.30 0.79 35.19
CA ARG A 116 -13.27 -0.31 35.37
C ARG A 116 -13.46 -0.84 36.81
N PHE A 117 -12.49 -0.71 37.72
CA PHE A 117 -12.70 -1.28 39.09
C PHE A 117 -11.90 -0.55 40.17
N THR A 118 -12.59 -0.10 41.20
CA THR A 118 -12.03 0.19 42.51
C THR A 118 -12.49 -0.92 43.46
N PHE A 119 -11.60 -1.82 43.88
CA PHE A 119 -11.88 -2.79 44.94
C PHE A 119 -11.23 -2.32 46.25
N GLY A 120 -12.01 -2.27 47.30
CA GLY A 120 -11.50 -2.01 48.65
C GLY A 120 -10.97 -3.29 49.28
N GLY A 121 -9.79 -3.20 49.88
CA GLY A 121 -9.13 -4.23 50.66
C GLY A 121 -7.65 -4.35 50.31
N GLU A 122 -6.75 -4.28 51.29
CA GLU A 122 -5.30 -4.47 51.10
C GLU A 122 -4.90 -5.95 51.26
N PRO A 123 -5.00 -6.79 50.20
CA PRO A 123 -4.23 -8.03 50.17
C PRO A 123 -2.82 -7.74 49.66
N PRO A 124 -1.84 -8.66 49.81
CA PRO A 124 -0.54 -8.52 49.22
C PRO A 124 -0.75 -8.34 47.68
N LYS A 125 -0.35 -7.18 47.15
CA LYS A 125 -0.56 -6.83 45.75
C LYS A 125 0.36 -7.69 44.90
N ASP A 126 -0.19 -8.46 43.96
CA ASP A 126 0.59 -9.11 42.90
C ASP A 126 0.99 -8.03 41.92
N GLN A 127 2.27 -7.64 41.92
CA GLN A 127 2.85 -6.60 41.09
C GLN A 127 3.89 -7.21 40.16
N ARG A 128 3.75 -6.97 38.87
CA ARG A 128 4.65 -7.50 37.86
C ARG A 128 5.11 -6.40 36.90
N VAL A 129 6.36 -6.46 36.48
CA VAL A 129 6.90 -5.60 35.44
C VAL A 129 7.08 -6.44 34.18
N TYR A 130 6.53 -5.93 33.08
CA TYR A 130 6.69 -6.52 31.76
C TYR A 130 7.35 -5.53 30.79
N PHE A 131 8.11 -6.06 29.83
CA PHE A 131 8.64 -5.29 28.73
C PHE A 131 8.04 -5.80 27.43
N VAL A 132 7.49 -4.89 26.63
CA VAL A 132 6.90 -5.16 25.31
C VAL A 132 7.86 -4.64 24.26
N ASN A 133 8.10 -5.45 23.22
CA ASN A 133 8.92 -5.09 22.09
C ASN A 133 8.17 -4.12 21.16
N THR A 134 8.64 -2.89 21.06
CA THR A 134 8.06 -1.86 20.19
C THR A 134 8.85 -1.63 18.92
N LYS A 135 9.88 -2.46 18.67
CA LYS A 135 10.66 -2.41 17.43
C LYS A 135 9.85 -2.96 16.26
N GLU A 136 10.28 -2.63 15.07
CA GLU A 136 9.76 -3.26 13.87
C GLU A 136 10.18 -4.74 13.79
N LEU A 137 9.19 -5.61 13.64
CA LEU A 137 9.36 -7.07 13.58
C LEU A 137 9.36 -7.50 12.11
N VAL A 138 10.54 -7.64 11.56
CA VAL A 138 10.79 -7.93 10.15
C VAL A 138 10.81 -9.43 9.81
N GLY A 139 10.80 -9.76 8.51
CA GLY A 139 11.00 -11.10 8.01
C GLY A 139 9.78 -12.03 8.12
N ASN A 140 8.56 -11.46 8.23
CA ASN A 140 7.34 -12.26 8.25
C ASN A 140 6.94 -12.61 6.82
N LYS A 141 7.09 -13.88 6.44
CA LYS A 141 6.77 -14.36 5.09
C LYS A 141 5.29 -14.66 4.94
N TYR A 142 4.72 -14.18 3.84
CA TYR A 142 3.37 -14.53 3.42
C TYR A 142 3.34 -15.05 1.99
N GLY A 143 2.30 -15.77 1.64
CA GLY A 143 2.07 -16.24 0.27
C GLY A 143 0.69 -16.84 0.14
N THR A 144 0.05 -16.61 -1.00
CA THR A 144 -1.29 -17.10 -1.28
C THR A 144 -1.21 -18.56 -1.77
N PRO A 145 -1.55 -19.57 -0.94
CA PRO A 145 -1.55 -20.96 -1.38
C PRO A 145 -2.59 -21.18 -2.48
N ASN A 146 -3.76 -20.57 -2.30
CA ASN A 146 -4.83 -20.53 -3.29
C ASN A 146 -4.78 -19.18 -4.03
N PRO A 147 -5.10 -19.17 -5.34
CA PRO A 147 -5.22 -17.93 -6.09
C PRO A 147 -6.29 -17.02 -5.49
N VAL A 148 -6.03 -15.70 -5.48
CA VAL A 148 -6.95 -14.67 -4.99
C VAL A 148 -7.53 -13.92 -6.19
N PRO A 149 -8.84 -13.65 -6.22
CA PRO A 149 -9.45 -12.85 -7.28
C PRO A 149 -8.88 -11.44 -7.33
N PHE A 150 -8.62 -10.95 -8.55
CA PHE A 150 -8.18 -9.59 -8.81
C PHE A 150 -8.89 -9.06 -10.06
N ARG A 151 -9.62 -7.97 -9.93
CA ARG A 151 -10.30 -7.35 -11.06
C ARG A 151 -9.31 -6.53 -11.88
N VAL A 152 -9.22 -6.80 -13.16
CA VAL A 152 -8.41 -6.03 -14.11
C VAL A 152 -9.34 -5.11 -14.90
N VAL A 153 -9.10 -3.80 -14.77
CA VAL A 153 -9.83 -2.78 -15.54
C VAL A 153 -8.83 -2.01 -16.40
N ASP A 154 -9.09 -1.95 -17.70
CA ASP A 154 -8.34 -1.09 -18.63
C ASP A 154 -9.33 -0.36 -19.55
N ALA A 155 -9.62 0.88 -19.20
CA ALA A 155 -10.58 1.71 -19.92
C ALA A 155 -10.17 1.97 -21.38
N ASN A 156 -8.87 1.95 -21.69
CA ASN A 156 -8.36 2.22 -23.04
C ASN A 156 -8.76 1.12 -24.02
N ILE A 157 -8.82 -0.11 -23.54
CA ILE A 157 -9.20 -1.28 -24.36
C ILE A 157 -10.57 -1.82 -24.01
N GLY A 158 -11.29 -1.16 -23.06
CA GLY A 158 -12.59 -1.60 -22.57
C GLY A 158 -12.53 -2.99 -21.94
N LEU A 159 -11.44 -3.29 -21.23
CA LEU A 159 -11.25 -4.54 -20.50
C LEU A 159 -11.80 -4.37 -19.09
N ASP A 160 -12.67 -5.27 -18.68
CA ASP A 160 -13.16 -5.39 -17.30
C ASP A 160 -13.42 -6.87 -17.06
N MET A 161 -12.52 -7.49 -16.30
CA MET A 161 -12.57 -8.94 -16.04
C MET A 161 -11.90 -9.29 -14.73
N ASP A 162 -12.37 -10.35 -14.10
CA ASP A 162 -11.73 -10.93 -12.94
C ASP A 162 -10.71 -12.00 -13.37
N ILE A 163 -9.53 -11.93 -12.80
CA ILE A 163 -8.46 -12.91 -12.93
C ILE A 163 -8.11 -13.49 -11.58
N THR A 164 -7.34 -14.55 -11.57
CA THR A 164 -6.80 -15.13 -10.35
C THR A 164 -5.31 -14.89 -10.25
N ILE A 165 -4.87 -14.34 -9.11
CA ILE A 165 -3.44 -14.06 -8.87
C ILE A 165 -2.90 -14.85 -7.68
N LYS A 166 -1.66 -15.28 -7.78
CA LYS A 166 -0.84 -15.73 -6.67
C LYS A 166 0.21 -14.71 -6.38
N CYS A 167 0.38 -14.37 -5.10
CA CYS A 167 1.45 -13.49 -4.67
C CYS A 167 2.16 -14.05 -3.44
N PHE A 168 3.40 -13.66 -3.28
CA PHE A 168 4.17 -13.89 -2.07
C PHE A 168 5.11 -12.72 -1.80
N GLY A 169 5.49 -12.58 -0.55
CA GLY A 169 6.36 -11.51 -0.11
C GLY A 169 6.64 -11.59 1.38
N GLU A 170 7.08 -10.49 1.92
CA GLU A 170 7.36 -10.33 3.34
C GLU A 170 6.67 -9.07 3.86
N TYR A 171 6.26 -9.10 5.10
CA TYR A 171 5.73 -7.93 5.79
C TYR A 171 6.45 -7.72 7.12
N SER A 172 6.40 -6.50 7.59
CA SER A 172 6.81 -6.18 8.94
C SER A 172 5.65 -5.57 9.70
N TYR A 173 5.65 -5.80 11.01
CA TYR A 173 4.68 -5.21 11.90
C TYR A 173 5.36 -4.71 13.18
N GLN A 174 4.68 -3.88 13.93
CA GLN A 174 5.11 -3.43 15.25
C GLN A 174 3.94 -3.45 16.22
N ILE A 175 4.25 -3.56 17.51
CA ILE A 175 3.29 -3.36 18.57
C ILE A 175 3.20 -1.86 18.83
N ALA A 176 2.18 -1.22 18.27
CA ALA A 176 1.94 0.21 18.38
C ALA A 176 1.24 0.60 19.69
N ASN A 177 0.47 -0.33 20.28
CA ASN A 177 -0.20 -0.14 21.54
C ASN A 177 0.06 -1.30 22.50
N PRO A 178 1.12 -1.22 23.33
CA PRO A 178 1.49 -2.25 24.28
C PRO A 178 0.41 -2.61 25.31
N VAL A 179 -0.44 -1.66 25.67
CA VAL A 179 -1.52 -1.88 26.64
C VAL A 179 -2.59 -2.80 26.08
N LEU A 180 -3.02 -2.54 24.84
CA LEU A 180 -3.99 -3.41 24.13
C LEU A 180 -3.38 -4.79 23.89
N PHE A 181 -2.11 -4.84 23.48
CA PHE A 181 -1.39 -6.09 23.28
C PHE A 181 -1.35 -6.93 24.54
N TYR A 182 -0.98 -6.34 25.69
CA TYR A 182 -1.01 -7.00 26.99
C TYR A 182 -2.43 -7.50 27.32
N THR A 183 -3.40 -6.62 27.24
CA THR A 183 -4.76 -6.89 27.75
C THR A 183 -5.49 -7.96 26.93
N ASN A 184 -5.30 -7.96 25.60
CA ASN A 184 -6.10 -8.76 24.70
C ASN A 184 -5.36 -9.94 24.07
N VAL A 185 -4.02 -9.99 24.19
CA VAL A 185 -3.21 -11.04 23.53
C VAL A 185 -2.45 -11.87 24.56
N CYS A 186 -1.57 -11.26 25.34
CA CYS A 186 -0.54 -11.97 26.08
C CYS A 186 -0.63 -11.82 27.60
N GLY A 187 -1.74 -11.38 28.16
CA GLY A 187 -1.89 -11.12 29.60
C GLY A 187 -1.35 -12.23 30.53
N ASN A 188 -0.61 -11.82 31.58
CA ASN A 188 -0.10 -12.70 32.63
C ASN A 188 0.88 -13.80 32.19
N VAL A 189 1.72 -13.53 31.18
CA VAL A 189 2.78 -14.45 30.77
C VAL A 189 3.77 -14.67 31.93
N GLU A 190 4.21 -15.90 32.11
CA GLU A 190 5.16 -16.23 33.18
C GLU A 190 6.59 -15.85 32.85
N GLN A 191 7.00 -16.00 31.60
CA GLN A 191 8.33 -15.66 31.10
C GLN A 191 8.23 -14.81 29.81
N ASP A 192 8.33 -15.44 28.65
CA ASP A 192 8.31 -14.79 27.36
C ASP A 192 7.03 -15.12 26.60
N TYR A 193 6.53 -14.16 25.83
CA TYR A 193 5.54 -14.35 24.80
C TYR A 193 6.23 -14.17 23.44
N THR A 194 6.22 -15.21 22.64
CA THR A 194 6.97 -15.25 21.40
C THR A 194 6.10 -15.03 20.17
N ARG A 195 6.75 -14.72 19.04
CA ARG A 195 6.06 -14.56 17.74
C ARG A 195 5.33 -15.83 17.32
N GLU A 196 5.87 -17.00 17.61
CA GLU A 196 5.29 -18.28 17.22
C GLU A 196 3.86 -18.46 17.72
N GLU A 197 3.55 -17.84 18.86
CA GLU A 197 2.21 -17.93 19.49
C GLU A 197 1.13 -17.17 18.72
N ILE A 198 1.50 -16.11 17.98
CA ILE A 198 0.55 -15.25 17.28
C ILE A 198 0.71 -15.24 15.75
N ASP A 199 1.90 -15.54 15.23
CA ASP A 199 2.22 -15.43 13.79
C ASP A 199 1.24 -16.21 12.90
N GLY A 200 0.81 -17.38 13.34
CA GLY A 200 -0.17 -18.18 12.61
C GLY A 200 -1.50 -17.45 12.42
N GLN A 201 -1.98 -16.78 13.47
CA GLN A 201 -3.23 -16.00 13.44
C GLN A 201 -3.06 -14.75 12.58
N LEU A 202 -1.97 -13.99 12.78
CA LEU A 202 -1.69 -12.79 11.99
C LEU A 202 -1.60 -13.11 10.49
N LYS A 203 -0.89 -14.18 10.13
CA LYS A 203 -0.79 -14.64 8.75
C LYS A 203 -2.14 -15.01 8.16
N SER A 204 -2.98 -15.74 8.88
CA SER A 204 -4.32 -16.13 8.42
C SER A 204 -5.21 -14.91 8.17
N GLU A 205 -5.19 -13.94 9.08
CA GLU A 205 -5.95 -12.70 8.95
C GLU A 205 -5.44 -11.81 7.82
N LEU A 206 -4.10 -11.68 7.66
CA LEU A 206 -3.49 -10.99 6.55
C LEU A 206 -3.92 -11.59 5.21
N MET A 207 -3.89 -12.92 5.09
CA MET A 207 -4.33 -13.62 3.88
C MET A 207 -5.80 -13.33 3.55
N THR A 208 -6.66 -13.28 4.56
CA THR A 208 -8.07 -12.93 4.38
C THR A 208 -8.25 -11.47 3.96
N ALA A 209 -7.44 -10.56 4.51
CA ALA A 209 -7.48 -9.14 4.21
C ALA A 209 -6.92 -8.78 2.82
N LEU A 210 -6.08 -9.63 2.23
CA LEU A 210 -5.53 -9.39 0.90
C LEU A 210 -6.62 -9.30 -0.17
N GLN A 211 -7.68 -10.09 -0.10
CA GLN A 211 -8.75 -10.07 -1.09
C GLN A 211 -9.46 -8.70 -1.15
N PRO A 212 -10.02 -8.15 -0.06
CA PRO A 212 -10.62 -6.81 -0.09
C PRO A 212 -9.58 -5.70 -0.35
N ALA A 213 -8.32 -5.90 0.04
CA ALA A 213 -7.27 -4.96 -0.27
C ALA A 213 -6.98 -4.90 -1.78
N PHE A 214 -6.88 -6.05 -2.44
CA PHE A 214 -6.71 -6.11 -3.89
C PHE A 214 -7.90 -5.52 -4.65
N ALA A 215 -9.12 -5.71 -4.16
CA ALA A 215 -10.29 -5.07 -4.75
C ALA A 215 -10.15 -3.53 -4.72
N LYS A 216 -9.77 -2.95 -3.57
CA LYS A 216 -9.54 -1.50 -3.44
C LYS A 216 -8.40 -0.99 -4.32
N ILE A 217 -7.31 -1.72 -4.41
CA ILE A 217 -6.17 -1.38 -5.29
C ILE A 217 -6.59 -1.43 -6.77
N SER A 218 -7.40 -2.41 -7.15
CA SER A 218 -7.96 -2.50 -8.51
C SER A 218 -8.87 -1.31 -8.83
N GLU A 219 -9.72 -0.87 -7.87
CA GLU A 219 -10.56 0.32 -8.01
C GLU A 219 -9.74 1.60 -8.24
N MET A 220 -8.52 1.68 -7.72
CA MET A 220 -7.57 2.77 -7.98
C MET A 220 -6.95 2.70 -9.39
N GLY A 221 -7.29 1.70 -10.20
CA GLY A 221 -6.75 1.50 -11.55
C GLY A 221 -5.34 0.91 -11.60
N ILE A 222 -4.83 0.40 -10.48
CA ILE A 222 -3.50 -0.21 -10.40
C ILE A 222 -3.58 -1.64 -10.92
N ARG A 223 -2.75 -1.96 -11.92
CA ARG A 223 -2.68 -3.31 -12.50
C ARG A 223 -1.97 -4.28 -11.54
N TYR A 224 -2.36 -5.57 -11.58
CA TYR A 224 -1.73 -6.60 -10.75
C TYR A 224 -0.20 -6.68 -10.94
N SER A 225 0.29 -6.48 -12.15
CA SER A 225 1.72 -6.48 -12.48
C SER A 225 2.49 -5.28 -11.90
N ALA A 226 1.80 -4.21 -11.52
CA ALA A 226 2.39 -3.02 -10.92
C ALA A 226 2.38 -3.07 -9.37
N LEU A 227 1.73 -4.05 -8.74
CA LEU A 227 1.65 -4.20 -7.28
C LEU A 227 3.02 -4.12 -6.56
N PRO A 228 4.12 -4.70 -7.11
CA PRO A 228 5.43 -4.55 -6.47
C PRO A 228 5.93 -3.11 -6.36
N GLY A 229 5.42 -2.21 -7.21
CA GLY A 229 5.73 -0.77 -7.17
C GLY A 229 4.79 0.05 -6.28
N HIS A 230 3.68 -0.54 -5.81
CA HIS A 230 2.62 0.12 -5.01
C HIS A 230 2.46 -0.51 -3.63
N THR A 231 3.58 -0.87 -3.02
CA THR A 231 3.58 -1.59 -1.74
C THR A 231 3.12 -0.71 -0.57
N GLN A 232 3.36 0.60 -0.64
CA GLN A 232 2.91 1.53 0.40
C GLN A 232 1.39 1.67 0.39
N GLU A 233 0.80 1.89 -0.78
CA GLU A 233 -0.65 1.98 -0.93
C GLU A 233 -1.34 0.69 -0.48
N LEU A 234 -0.75 -0.46 -0.82
CA LEU A 234 -1.27 -1.76 -0.37
C LEU A 234 -1.17 -1.92 1.15
N SER A 235 -0.06 -1.48 1.77
CA SER A 235 0.12 -1.48 3.21
C SER A 235 -0.92 -0.60 3.92
N ASP A 236 -1.17 0.60 3.39
CA ASP A 236 -2.17 1.53 3.94
C ASP A 236 -3.59 0.98 3.82
N VAL A 237 -3.90 0.33 2.72
CA VAL A 237 -5.21 -0.34 2.52
C VAL A 237 -5.37 -1.52 3.48
N LEU A 238 -4.33 -2.34 3.65
CA LEU A 238 -4.34 -3.48 4.58
C LEU A 238 -4.51 -3.02 6.03
N ASN A 239 -3.82 -1.97 6.45
CA ASN A 239 -3.99 -1.40 7.78
C ASN A 239 -5.43 -0.93 8.02
N LYS A 240 -6.11 -0.37 7.01
CA LYS A 240 -7.53 -0.01 7.12
C LYS A 240 -8.46 -1.23 7.20
N VAL A 241 -8.16 -2.27 6.43
CA VAL A 241 -8.96 -3.51 6.43
C VAL A 241 -8.80 -4.30 7.73
N LEU A 242 -7.60 -4.26 8.32
CA LEU A 242 -7.24 -4.97 9.53
C LEU A 242 -7.42 -4.14 10.81
N SER A 243 -7.80 -2.84 10.71
CA SER A 243 -7.83 -1.90 11.84
C SER A 243 -8.57 -2.46 13.06
N ASP A 244 -9.79 -2.98 12.86
CA ASP A 244 -10.62 -3.47 13.96
C ASP A 244 -9.96 -4.62 14.76
N LYS A 245 -9.22 -5.49 14.07
CA LYS A 245 -8.61 -6.68 14.66
C LYS A 245 -7.18 -6.47 15.11
N TRP A 246 -6.40 -5.71 14.35
CA TRP A 246 -4.97 -5.54 14.63
C TRP A 246 -4.70 -4.30 15.45
N ASP A 247 -5.13 -3.12 15.01
CA ASP A 247 -4.85 -1.86 15.71
C ASP A 247 -5.76 -1.67 16.93
N ASP A 248 -7.08 -1.71 16.74
CA ASP A 248 -8.05 -1.42 17.80
C ASP A 248 -8.16 -2.51 18.86
N LEU A 249 -8.04 -3.78 18.47
CA LEU A 249 -8.15 -4.90 19.42
C LEU A 249 -6.79 -5.29 20.00
N ARG A 250 -5.75 -5.45 19.17
CA ARG A 250 -4.46 -6.00 19.61
C ARG A 250 -3.34 -4.98 19.71
N GLY A 251 -3.53 -3.77 19.21
CA GLY A 251 -2.51 -2.74 19.20
C GLY A 251 -1.34 -3.05 18.25
N ILE A 252 -1.58 -3.81 17.19
CA ILE A 252 -0.58 -4.21 16.18
C ILE A 252 -0.83 -3.45 14.88
N ARG A 253 0.24 -3.01 14.21
CA ARG A 253 0.16 -2.32 12.92
C ARG A 253 1.18 -2.86 11.94
N ILE A 254 0.79 -2.98 10.67
CA ILE A 254 1.73 -3.23 9.57
C ILE A 254 2.56 -1.96 9.35
N VAL A 255 3.88 -2.12 9.35
CA VAL A 255 4.84 -1.04 9.06
C VAL A 255 5.19 -1.04 7.58
N SER A 256 5.51 -2.20 7.03
CA SER A 256 5.81 -2.35 5.62
C SER A 256 5.26 -3.66 5.06
N LEU A 257 4.99 -3.66 3.76
CA LEU A 257 4.61 -4.84 3.01
C LEU A 257 5.42 -4.90 1.72
N GLY A 258 6.21 -5.94 1.57
CA GLY A 258 6.94 -6.23 0.35
C GLY A 258 6.18 -7.27 -0.48
N VAL A 259 6.04 -7.01 -1.78
CA VAL A 259 5.48 -7.97 -2.74
C VAL A 259 6.60 -8.44 -3.66
N SER A 260 7.13 -9.62 -3.40
CA SER A 260 8.27 -10.17 -4.15
C SER A 260 7.87 -10.69 -5.52
N SER A 261 6.68 -11.24 -5.67
CA SER A 261 6.17 -11.73 -6.94
C SER A 261 4.64 -11.74 -6.96
N VAL A 262 4.09 -11.37 -8.11
CA VAL A 262 2.67 -11.53 -8.43
C VAL A 262 2.57 -12.20 -9.78
N LYS A 263 1.79 -13.27 -9.86
CA LYS A 263 1.57 -14.03 -11.10
C LYS A 263 0.08 -14.31 -11.24
N ALA A 264 -0.45 -14.01 -12.41
CA ALA A 264 -1.77 -14.52 -12.80
C ALA A 264 -1.67 -16.00 -13.23
N SER A 265 -2.79 -16.68 -13.35
CA SER A 265 -2.80 -18.02 -13.94
C SER A 265 -2.32 -17.97 -15.40
N GLN A 266 -1.77 -19.05 -15.91
CA GLN A 266 -1.32 -19.09 -17.32
C GLN A 266 -2.50 -18.86 -18.29
N GLU A 267 -3.68 -19.30 -17.93
CA GLU A 267 -4.91 -19.13 -18.71
C GLU A 267 -5.33 -17.65 -18.74
N ASP A 268 -5.34 -17.00 -17.55
CA ASP A 268 -5.66 -15.58 -17.43
C ASP A 268 -4.64 -14.69 -18.15
N GLU A 269 -3.34 -15.00 -18.04
CA GLU A 269 -2.29 -14.26 -18.77
C GLU A 269 -2.43 -14.42 -20.29
N ALA A 270 -2.77 -15.61 -20.77
CA ALA A 270 -2.99 -15.85 -22.18
C ALA A 270 -4.22 -15.06 -22.67
N MET A 271 -5.31 -15.08 -21.89
CA MET A 271 -6.53 -14.34 -22.22
C MET A 271 -6.30 -12.83 -22.23
N ILE A 272 -5.59 -12.28 -21.24
CA ILE A 272 -5.24 -10.84 -21.24
C ILE A 272 -4.42 -10.47 -22.46
N LYS A 273 -3.41 -11.27 -22.82
CA LYS A 273 -2.57 -11.04 -24.00
C LYS A 273 -3.38 -11.10 -25.30
N GLU A 274 -4.32 -12.02 -25.38
CA GLU A 274 -5.21 -12.13 -26.53
C GLU A 274 -6.15 -10.92 -26.64
N LEU A 275 -6.78 -10.52 -25.53
CA LEU A 275 -7.64 -9.33 -25.50
C LEU A 275 -6.86 -8.05 -25.80
N GLN A 276 -5.64 -7.91 -25.30
CA GLN A 276 -4.76 -6.78 -25.64
C GLN A 276 -4.40 -6.78 -27.13
N ARG A 277 -4.11 -7.95 -27.70
CA ARG A 277 -3.87 -8.09 -29.15
C ARG A 277 -5.11 -7.72 -29.94
N ASN A 278 -6.28 -8.21 -29.53
CA ASN A 278 -7.55 -7.92 -30.20
C ASN A 278 -7.97 -6.46 -30.06
N ALA A 279 -7.58 -5.78 -28.98
CA ALA A 279 -7.82 -4.35 -28.79
C ALA A 279 -7.08 -3.48 -29.83
N VAL A 280 -5.91 -3.95 -30.32
CA VAL A 280 -5.18 -3.29 -31.42
C VAL A 280 -6.03 -3.30 -32.69
N PHE A 281 -6.85 -4.33 -32.91
CA PHE A 281 -7.74 -4.42 -34.07
C PHE A 281 -8.96 -3.49 -34.01
N ARG A 282 -9.27 -2.88 -32.88
CA ARG A 282 -10.31 -1.85 -32.76
C ARG A 282 -9.92 -0.56 -33.49
N ASN A 283 -8.62 -0.32 -33.68
CA ASN A 283 -8.15 0.76 -34.50
C ASN A 283 -8.10 0.27 -35.97
N PRO A 284 -8.98 0.78 -36.88
CA PRO A 284 -9.08 0.30 -38.24
C PRO A 284 -7.75 0.39 -39.01
N THR A 285 -6.94 1.40 -38.73
CA THR A 285 -5.62 1.59 -39.36
C THR A 285 -4.63 0.50 -38.97
N MET A 286 -4.61 0.12 -37.69
CA MET A 286 -3.74 -0.95 -37.19
C MET A 286 -4.23 -2.32 -37.64
N ALA A 287 -5.54 -2.54 -37.70
CA ALA A 287 -6.15 -3.75 -38.22
C ALA A 287 -5.78 -3.94 -39.70
N ALA A 288 -5.85 -2.87 -40.50
CA ALA A 288 -5.45 -2.88 -41.90
C ALA A 288 -3.96 -3.20 -42.07
N ALA A 289 -3.09 -2.59 -41.29
CA ALA A 289 -1.65 -2.86 -41.34
C ALA A 289 -1.32 -4.32 -41.00
N GLN A 290 -2.02 -4.92 -40.05
CA GLN A 290 -1.81 -6.33 -39.69
C GLN A 290 -2.38 -7.29 -40.75
N MET A 291 -3.51 -6.97 -41.38
CA MET A 291 -4.02 -7.74 -42.51
C MET A 291 -3.00 -7.77 -43.67
N VAL A 292 -2.41 -6.63 -44.00
CA VAL A 292 -1.35 -6.54 -45.01
C VAL A 292 -0.12 -7.36 -44.61
N GLY A 293 0.29 -7.29 -43.32
CA GLY A 293 1.39 -8.10 -42.79
C GLY A 293 1.11 -9.60 -42.82
N ALA A 294 -0.10 -10.02 -42.43
CA ALA A 294 -0.52 -11.41 -42.48
C ALA A 294 -0.59 -11.93 -43.93
N GLN A 295 -1.06 -11.09 -44.85
CA GLN A 295 -1.10 -11.41 -46.28
C GLN A 295 0.31 -11.54 -46.86
N ALA A 296 1.24 -10.65 -46.49
CA ALA A 296 2.64 -10.74 -46.88
C ALA A 296 3.32 -12.01 -46.36
N SER A 297 3.06 -12.37 -45.08
CA SER A 297 3.56 -13.61 -44.45
C SER A 297 2.99 -14.86 -45.12
N ALA A 298 1.70 -14.86 -45.46
CA ALA A 298 1.07 -15.96 -46.19
C ALA A 298 1.66 -16.12 -47.58
N MET A 299 1.92 -15.02 -48.27
CA MET A 299 2.61 -15.02 -49.58
C MET A 299 4.03 -15.56 -49.47
N GLN A 300 4.78 -15.14 -48.46
CA GLN A 300 6.14 -15.63 -48.22
C GLN A 300 6.16 -17.13 -47.88
N SER A 301 5.20 -17.59 -47.07
CA SER A 301 5.06 -19.02 -46.77
C SER A 301 4.63 -19.84 -47.97
N ALA A 302 3.76 -19.29 -48.82
CA ALA A 302 3.35 -19.94 -50.07
C ALA A 302 4.52 -19.99 -51.08
N ALA A 303 5.33 -18.94 -51.15
CA ALA A 303 6.51 -18.88 -52.04
C ALA A 303 7.65 -19.82 -51.59
N SER A 304 7.76 -20.09 -50.26
CA SER A 304 8.77 -21.00 -49.70
C SER A 304 8.37 -22.48 -49.81
N ASN A 305 7.16 -22.80 -50.23
CA ASN A 305 6.64 -24.16 -50.31
C ASN A 305 6.96 -24.78 -51.68
N GLU A 306 8.03 -25.55 -51.76
CA GLU A 306 8.55 -26.18 -53.01
C GLU A 306 7.56 -27.12 -53.71
N LYS A 307 6.45 -27.50 -53.06
CA LYS A 307 5.43 -28.42 -53.60
C LYS A 307 4.26 -27.74 -54.32
N THR A 308 4.17 -26.41 -54.24
CA THR A 308 3.06 -25.65 -54.79
C THR A 308 3.60 -24.84 -55.99
N GLY A 309 3.28 -25.28 -57.22
CA GLY A 309 3.76 -24.59 -58.43
C GLY A 309 3.28 -23.13 -58.49
N PRO A 310 3.99 -22.23 -59.22
CA PRO A 310 3.73 -20.79 -59.26
C PRO A 310 2.29 -20.41 -59.67
N ALA A 311 1.63 -21.24 -60.46
CA ALA A 311 0.25 -21.02 -60.93
C ALA A 311 -0.80 -21.17 -59.82
N MET A 312 -0.60 -22.09 -58.87
CA MET A 312 -1.52 -22.29 -57.73
C MET A 312 -1.34 -21.18 -56.69
N ALA A 313 -0.13 -20.67 -56.51
CA ALA A 313 0.12 -19.53 -55.62
C ALA A 313 -0.58 -18.26 -56.15
N PHE A 314 -0.59 -18.04 -57.45
CA PHE A 314 -1.27 -16.91 -58.12
C PHE A 314 -2.80 -17.05 -58.07
N ALA A 315 -3.35 -18.26 -58.20
CA ALA A 315 -4.78 -18.53 -58.08
C ALA A 315 -5.28 -18.33 -56.62
N ALA A 316 -4.51 -18.79 -55.63
CA ALA A 316 -4.81 -18.57 -54.20
C ALA A 316 -4.76 -17.07 -53.83
N MET A 317 -3.84 -16.30 -54.43
CA MET A 317 -3.71 -14.86 -54.22
C MET A 317 -4.89 -14.07 -54.80
N ASN A 318 -5.39 -14.44 -56.00
CA ASN A 318 -6.59 -13.84 -56.59
C ASN A 318 -7.88 -14.22 -55.83
N MET A 319 -7.94 -15.43 -55.29
CA MET A 319 -9.07 -15.88 -54.48
C MET A 319 -9.10 -15.19 -53.10
N ALA A 320 -7.96 -14.99 -52.45
CA ALA A 320 -7.84 -14.25 -51.22
C ALA A 320 -8.18 -12.76 -51.38
N ALA A 321 -7.85 -12.15 -52.51
CA ALA A 321 -8.21 -10.78 -52.82
C ALA A 321 -9.72 -10.58 -53.08
N ASN A 322 -10.42 -11.63 -53.57
CA ASN A 322 -11.85 -11.56 -53.90
C ASN A 322 -12.80 -12.04 -52.77
N VAL A 323 -12.33 -12.87 -51.84
CA VAL A 323 -13.17 -13.42 -50.76
C VAL A 323 -13.20 -12.50 -49.54
N GLY A 324 -12.24 -11.59 -49.38
CA GLY A 324 -12.22 -10.63 -48.28
C GLY A 324 -12.99 -9.35 -48.60
N GLY A 325 -14.32 -9.33 -48.37
CA GLY A 325 -15.15 -8.12 -48.51
C GLY A 325 -14.78 -6.94 -47.57
N ALA A 326 -13.66 -7.04 -46.86
CA ALA A 326 -13.04 -5.97 -46.10
C ALA A 326 -11.69 -5.61 -46.75
N ASN A 327 -11.74 -4.78 -47.77
CA ASN A 327 -10.54 -4.27 -48.43
C ASN A 327 -9.72 -3.45 -47.42
N ALA A 328 -8.43 -3.70 -47.27
CA ALA A 328 -7.53 -2.92 -46.41
C ALA A 328 -7.68 -1.41 -46.67
N GLN A 329 -7.95 -1.00 -47.90
CA GLN A 329 -8.26 0.39 -48.26
C GLN A 329 -9.53 0.92 -47.58
N ASN A 330 -10.59 0.12 -47.45
CA ASN A 330 -11.81 0.53 -46.74
C ASN A 330 -11.59 0.66 -45.24
N LEU A 331 -10.76 -0.18 -44.64
CA LEU A 331 -10.38 -0.07 -43.24
C LEU A 331 -9.50 1.15 -42.97
N PHE A 332 -8.58 1.47 -43.85
CA PHE A 332 -7.78 2.69 -43.76
C PHE A 332 -8.65 3.95 -43.91
N SER A 333 -9.65 3.96 -44.77
CA SER A 333 -10.56 5.07 -44.93
C SER A 333 -11.50 5.24 -43.72
N MET A 334 -11.96 4.15 -43.08
CA MET A 334 -12.71 4.18 -41.83
C MET A 334 -11.86 4.68 -40.66
N GLY A 335 -10.57 4.33 -40.59
CA GLY A 335 -9.65 4.83 -39.57
C GLY A 335 -9.42 6.33 -39.64
N GLN A 336 -9.43 6.90 -40.83
CA GLN A 336 -9.30 8.34 -41.04
C GLN A 336 -10.57 9.11 -40.60
N GLN A 337 -11.74 8.48 -40.57
CA GLN A 337 -12.99 9.11 -40.15
C GLN A 337 -13.21 9.09 -38.62
N GLN A 338 -12.48 8.29 -37.86
CA GLN A 338 -12.64 8.16 -36.40
C GLN A 338 -11.67 9.00 -35.57
N GLN A 339 -10.73 9.70 -36.18
CA GLN A 339 -9.91 10.66 -35.44
C GLN A 339 -10.57 12.03 -35.51
N PRO A 340 -11.01 12.61 -34.37
CA PRO A 340 -11.24 14.03 -34.29
C PRO A 340 -9.89 14.71 -34.15
N VAL A 341 -9.10 14.70 -35.20
CA VAL A 341 -7.99 15.64 -35.37
C VAL A 341 -8.65 16.91 -35.90
N PRO A 342 -8.34 18.09 -35.33
CA PRO A 342 -8.56 19.30 -36.10
C PRO A 342 -7.71 19.13 -37.35
N GLN A 343 -8.35 18.72 -38.41
CA GLN A 343 -7.71 18.70 -39.75
C GLN A 343 -7.21 20.11 -40.04
N ALA A 344 -5.91 20.28 -39.97
CA ALA A 344 -5.29 21.14 -40.93
C ALA A 344 -5.67 20.53 -42.28
N GLN A 345 -6.70 21.11 -42.91
CA GLN A 345 -7.07 20.81 -44.28
C GLN A 345 -5.79 20.86 -45.13
N PRO A 346 -5.51 19.86 -45.96
CA PRO A 346 -4.54 20.06 -47.02
C PRO A 346 -5.02 21.28 -47.77
N VAL A 347 -4.20 22.32 -47.78
CA VAL A 347 -4.40 23.50 -48.57
C VAL A 347 -4.40 23.04 -50.01
N GLN A 348 -5.60 22.73 -50.56
CA GLN A 348 -5.79 22.87 -51.99
C GLN A 348 -5.43 24.30 -52.30
N PRO A 349 -4.63 24.58 -53.37
CA PRO A 349 -4.45 25.95 -53.79
C PRO A 349 -5.83 26.51 -54.05
N ALA A 350 -6.27 27.37 -53.12
CA ALA A 350 -7.54 28.04 -53.25
C ALA A 350 -7.49 28.78 -54.60
N ALA A 351 -8.45 28.51 -55.44
CA ALA A 351 -8.76 29.40 -56.54
C ALA A 351 -8.82 30.80 -55.95
N PRO A 352 -8.16 31.81 -56.57
CA PRO A 352 -8.07 33.15 -56.01
C PRO A 352 -9.52 33.64 -55.76
N ALA A 353 -9.81 33.89 -54.50
CA ALA A 353 -11.06 34.54 -54.11
C ALA A 353 -11.15 35.84 -54.94
N PRO A 354 -12.36 36.21 -55.47
CA PRO A 354 -12.53 37.42 -56.21
C PRO A 354 -12.05 38.58 -55.32
N GLN A 355 -10.94 39.20 -55.68
CA GLN A 355 -10.41 40.34 -54.95
C GLN A 355 -11.41 41.48 -55.06
N ALA A 356 -11.94 41.91 -53.91
CA ALA A 356 -12.85 43.03 -53.88
C ALA A 356 -12.22 44.27 -54.51
N GLU A 357 -12.90 44.82 -55.49
CA GLU A 357 -12.50 46.03 -56.18
C GLU A 357 -12.47 47.21 -55.16
N TRP A 358 -11.49 48.05 -55.26
CA TRP A 358 -11.40 49.29 -54.46
C TRP A 358 -11.09 50.50 -55.35
N THR A 359 -11.64 51.59 -55.02
CA THR A 359 -11.44 52.84 -55.76
C THR A 359 -10.39 53.69 -55.11
N CYS A 360 -9.37 54.04 -55.87
CA CYS A 360 -8.28 54.94 -55.44
C CYS A 360 -8.78 56.40 -55.33
N SER A 361 -8.12 57.23 -54.54
CA SER A 361 -8.40 58.66 -54.45
C SER A 361 -8.23 59.38 -55.82
N CYS A 362 -7.48 58.82 -56.76
CA CYS A 362 -7.38 59.33 -58.13
C CYS A 362 -8.57 58.91 -59.05
N GLY A 363 -9.57 58.17 -58.56
CA GLY A 363 -10.73 57.73 -59.31
C GLY A 363 -10.60 56.39 -60.03
N ALA A 364 -9.42 55.76 -60.01
CA ALA A 364 -9.20 54.46 -60.65
C ALA A 364 -9.71 53.28 -59.83
N VAL A 365 -10.38 52.33 -60.45
CA VAL A 365 -10.83 51.06 -59.83
C VAL A 365 -9.73 50.00 -59.93
N ASN A 366 -9.34 49.46 -58.80
CA ASN A 366 -8.22 48.55 -58.70
C ASN A 366 -8.60 47.24 -57.99
N ARG A 367 -7.90 46.15 -58.32
CA ARG A 367 -8.03 44.85 -57.68
C ARG A 367 -6.77 44.41 -56.90
N GLY A 368 -5.66 45.14 -57.08
CA GLY A 368 -4.34 44.85 -56.49
C GLY A 368 -4.07 45.60 -55.21
N LYS A 369 -2.90 45.42 -54.64
CA LYS A 369 -2.43 46.12 -53.41
C LYS A 369 -2.04 47.57 -53.65
N PHE A 370 -1.86 48.00 -54.92
CA PHE A 370 -1.48 49.35 -55.34
C PHE A 370 -2.33 49.80 -56.49
N CYS A 371 -2.55 51.08 -56.64
CA CYS A 371 -3.26 51.69 -57.76
C CYS A 371 -2.39 51.61 -59.03
N SER A 372 -2.99 51.12 -60.10
CA SER A 372 -2.33 50.98 -61.43
C SER A 372 -2.00 52.34 -62.11
N GLU A 373 -2.71 53.40 -61.72
CA GLU A 373 -2.56 54.72 -62.36
C GLU A 373 -1.58 55.61 -61.60
N CYS A 374 -1.65 55.62 -60.24
CA CYS A 374 -0.84 56.55 -59.44
C CYS A 374 0.11 55.89 -58.44
N GLY A 375 0.14 54.55 -58.37
CA GLY A 375 1.02 53.81 -57.50
C GLY A 375 0.67 53.89 -56.00
N SER A 376 -0.41 54.52 -55.59
CA SER A 376 -0.83 54.64 -54.17
C SER A 376 -1.25 53.28 -53.63
N PRO A 377 -0.86 52.97 -52.36
CA PRO A 377 -1.27 51.70 -51.77
C PRO A 377 -2.80 51.69 -51.44
N ARG A 378 -3.40 50.52 -51.45
CA ARG A 378 -4.81 50.32 -51.09
C ARG A 378 -5.03 50.79 -49.65
N PRO A 379 -6.04 51.60 -49.34
CA PRO A 379 -6.40 52.02 -47.98
C PRO A 379 -6.62 50.79 -47.11
N ALA A 380 -6.01 50.77 -45.91
CA ALA A 380 -6.29 49.78 -44.91
C ALA A 380 -7.72 49.93 -44.40
N GLY A 381 -8.56 48.94 -44.62
CA GLY A 381 -9.92 48.94 -44.02
C GLY A 381 -9.87 48.78 -42.50
N PRO A 382 -10.97 49.05 -41.83
CA PRO A 382 -11.04 48.86 -40.36
C PRO A 382 -10.73 47.41 -39.99
N TRP A 383 -9.89 47.28 -38.97
CA TRP A 383 -9.51 45.97 -38.44
C TRP A 383 -9.82 45.87 -36.94
N THR A 384 -10.16 44.68 -36.46
CA THR A 384 -10.51 44.45 -35.06
C THR A 384 -9.31 43.79 -34.34
N CYS A 385 -8.88 44.43 -33.25
CA CYS A 385 -7.85 43.86 -32.36
C CYS A 385 -8.35 42.62 -31.62
N SER A 386 -7.46 41.75 -31.19
CA SER A 386 -7.77 40.61 -30.32
C SER A 386 -8.48 41.00 -29.01
N CYS A 387 -8.40 42.28 -28.61
CA CYS A 387 -9.12 42.82 -27.46
C CYS A 387 -10.58 43.28 -27.80
N GLY A 388 -11.04 43.14 -29.08
CA GLY A 388 -12.39 43.50 -29.52
C GLY A 388 -12.53 44.97 -29.97
N THR A 389 -11.49 45.78 -29.93
CA THR A 389 -11.51 47.19 -30.37
C THR A 389 -11.39 47.28 -31.90
N VAL A 390 -12.29 48.01 -32.56
CA VAL A 390 -12.24 48.29 -34.00
C VAL A 390 -11.37 49.51 -34.21
N ASN A 391 -10.29 49.37 -35.03
CA ASN A 391 -9.37 50.44 -35.43
C ASN A 391 -9.61 50.80 -36.88
N THR A 392 -9.64 52.06 -37.20
CA THR A 392 -9.83 52.61 -38.54
C THR A 392 -8.51 53.07 -39.12
#